data_58c8a7de6ea28652cfc6ddceb49d0721
#
_entry.id   58c8a7de6ea28652cfc6ddceb49d0721
#
_cell.length_a   1.000
_cell.length_b   1.000
_cell.length_c   1.000
_cell.angle_alpha   90.00
_cell.angle_beta   90.00
_cell.angle_gamma   90.00
#
_symmetry.space_group_name_H-M   'P 1'
#
loop_
_entity.id
_entity.type
_entity.pdbx_description
1 polymer ?
#
loop_
_entity_poly.entity_id
_entity_poly.type
_entity_poly.pdbx_seq_one_letter_code
_entity_poly.pdbx_strand_id
1 'polypeptide(L)'
;MFSSRLVLLCFAFISLALGLVSATPTPDKQLASAFSVLTNCKASTDPILAQIDVLVKSKAATTENITPLLTELSVVIQGTVSTLEVVGTVTSEASVVATEAVSILLAINTTLLSLVGLDLESVISLIGVAVSSLLLTLGAVVPGSLGLVLGLITQADVLGSFITGVLDLLPL
;
A
#
# COMPACT_ATOMS: atom_id res chain seq x y z
N MET A 1 20.94 -1.95 -24.08
CA MET A 1 20.76 -0.50 -24.29
C MET A 1 19.27 -0.09 -24.24
N PHE A 2 18.50 -0.57 -23.25
CA PHE A 2 17.05 -0.29 -23.14
C PHE A 2 16.66 0.39 -21.82
N SER A 3 17.64 0.72 -20.97
CA SER A 3 17.39 1.14 -19.58
C SER A 3 17.03 2.62 -19.38
N SER A 4 17.45 3.52 -20.28
CA SER A 4 17.30 4.97 -20.06
C SER A 4 15.89 5.52 -20.32
N ARG A 5 15.10 4.88 -21.19
CA ARG A 5 13.76 5.40 -21.53
C ARG A 5 12.70 5.05 -20.50
N LEU A 6 12.86 3.92 -19.80
CA LEU A 6 11.93 3.50 -18.75
C LEU A 6 12.07 4.39 -17.50
N VAL A 7 13.31 4.72 -17.13
CA VAL A 7 13.60 5.62 -15.99
C VAL A 7 13.05 7.03 -16.26
N LEU A 8 13.14 7.52 -17.50
CA LEU A 8 12.61 8.85 -17.86
C LEU A 8 11.07 8.90 -17.80
N LEU A 9 10.41 7.78 -18.17
CA LEU A 9 8.95 7.68 -18.07
C LEU A 9 8.47 7.64 -16.62
N CYS A 10 9.18 6.96 -15.72
CA CYS A 10 8.86 6.96 -14.29
C CYS A 10 9.02 8.36 -13.67
N PHE A 11 10.10 9.11 -14.04
CA PHE A 11 10.26 10.49 -13.57
C PHE A 11 9.20 11.44 -14.11
N ALA A 12 8.73 11.25 -15.34
CA ALA A 12 7.66 12.06 -15.93
C ALA A 12 6.32 11.84 -15.23
N PHE A 13 6.00 10.61 -14.80
CA PHE A 13 4.78 10.31 -14.03
C PHE A 13 4.83 10.87 -12.61
N ILE A 14 5.96 10.79 -11.92
CA ILE A 14 6.15 11.37 -10.58
C ILE A 14 6.04 12.91 -10.64
N SER A 15 6.59 13.54 -11.68
CA SER A 15 6.48 14.99 -11.88
C SER A 15 5.05 15.44 -12.21
N LEU A 16 4.26 14.61 -12.89
CA LEU A 16 2.86 14.92 -13.21
C LEU A 16 1.95 14.80 -11.97
N ALA A 17 2.24 13.86 -11.07
CA ALA A 17 1.50 13.72 -9.82
C ALA A 17 1.80 14.87 -8.83
N LEU A 18 3.01 15.44 -8.86
CA LEU A 18 3.40 16.58 -8.03
C LEU A 18 2.99 17.94 -8.64
N GLY A 19 2.71 18.01 -9.94
CA GLY A 19 2.38 19.25 -10.66
C GLY A 19 0.91 19.70 -10.57
N LEU A 20 0.01 18.89 -10.00
CA LEU A 20 -1.43 19.22 -9.89
C LEU A 20 -1.83 19.88 -8.57
N VAL A 21 -0.88 20.29 -7.73
CA VAL A 21 -1.13 20.97 -6.45
C VAL A 21 -0.82 22.47 -6.53
N SER A 22 -0.96 23.09 -7.68
CA SER A 22 -0.85 24.56 -7.82
C SER A 22 -2.08 25.14 -8.49
N ALA A 23 -3.22 25.13 -7.77
CA ALA A 23 -4.38 25.94 -8.10
C ALA A 23 -4.99 26.49 -6.81
N THR A 24 -4.74 27.79 -6.58
CA THR A 24 -5.49 28.80 -5.78
C THR A 24 -6.21 28.32 -4.49
N PRO A 25 -5.97 29.01 -3.36
CA PRO A 25 -6.64 28.71 -2.11
C PRO A 25 -8.08 29.25 -2.14
N THR A 26 -9.03 28.41 -2.48
CA THR A 26 -10.41 28.60 -2.02
C THR A 26 -10.52 27.99 -0.60
N PRO A 27 -11.21 28.68 0.35
CA PRO A 27 -11.22 28.31 1.75
C PRO A 27 -12.25 27.20 2.09
N ASP A 28 -12.33 26.16 1.29
CA ASP A 28 -12.92 24.89 1.67
C ASP A 28 -11.81 23.84 1.60
N LYS A 29 -10.98 23.80 2.64
CA LYS A 29 -10.18 22.61 2.95
C LYS A 29 -11.17 21.50 3.26
N GLN A 30 -11.66 20.82 2.26
CA GLN A 30 -12.16 19.47 2.39
C GLN A 30 -10.95 18.64 2.83
N LEU A 31 -10.80 18.48 4.15
CA LEU A 31 -9.82 17.59 4.73
C LEU A 31 -10.07 16.22 4.07
N ALA A 32 -9.10 15.75 3.32
CA ALA A 32 -9.19 14.44 2.72
C ALA A 32 -9.50 13.44 3.85
N SER A 33 -10.57 12.67 3.75
CA SER A 33 -10.89 11.69 4.78
C SER A 33 -9.86 10.56 4.73
N ALA A 34 -9.59 9.91 5.86
CA ALA A 34 -8.70 8.76 5.90
C ALA A 34 -9.15 7.67 4.90
N PHE A 35 -10.46 7.52 4.72
CA PHE A 35 -11.03 6.63 3.73
C PHE A 35 -10.66 7.03 2.29
N SER A 36 -10.74 8.31 1.94
CA SER A 36 -10.36 8.76 0.59
C SER A 36 -8.87 8.55 0.31
N VAL A 37 -8.01 8.70 1.33
CA VAL A 37 -6.57 8.44 1.21
C VAL A 37 -6.32 6.96 0.94
N LEU A 38 -7.00 6.04 1.65
CA LEU A 38 -6.88 4.60 1.40
C LEU A 38 -7.45 4.19 0.04
N THR A 39 -8.58 4.77 -0.38
CA THR A 39 -9.13 4.51 -1.72
C THR A 39 -8.14 4.91 -2.81
N ASN A 40 -7.46 6.04 -2.64
CA ASN A 40 -6.39 6.47 -3.57
C ASN A 40 -5.18 5.53 -3.51
N CYS A 41 -4.80 5.07 -2.32
CA CYS A 41 -3.76 4.04 -2.15
C CYS A 41 -4.11 2.79 -2.94
N LYS A 42 -5.32 2.27 -2.76
CA LYS A 42 -5.82 1.10 -3.48
C LYS A 42 -5.77 1.32 -4.99
N ALA A 43 -6.30 2.44 -5.48
CA ALA A 43 -6.28 2.78 -6.91
C ALA A 43 -4.85 2.85 -7.49
N SER A 44 -3.84 3.19 -6.67
CA SER A 44 -2.44 3.23 -7.06
C SER A 44 -1.75 1.86 -6.96
N THR A 45 -2.15 1.02 -6.02
CA THR A 45 -1.57 -0.31 -5.82
C THR A 45 -2.16 -1.36 -6.77
N ASP A 46 -3.45 -1.31 -7.07
CA ASP A 46 -4.13 -2.28 -7.93
C ASP A 46 -3.45 -2.48 -9.31
N PRO A 47 -3.01 -1.44 -10.05
CA PRO A 47 -2.32 -1.63 -11.32
C PRO A 47 -0.95 -2.29 -11.18
N ILE A 48 -0.23 -2.05 -10.07
CA ILE A 48 1.06 -2.68 -9.80
C ILE A 48 0.85 -4.18 -9.54
N LEU A 49 -0.13 -4.52 -8.69
CA LEU A 49 -0.47 -5.90 -8.38
C LEU A 49 -0.96 -6.65 -9.64
N ALA A 50 -1.75 -5.98 -10.49
CA ALA A 50 -2.19 -6.55 -11.77
C ALA A 50 -1.03 -6.84 -12.72
N GLN A 51 0.00 -5.99 -12.78
CA GLN A 51 1.20 -6.25 -13.59
C GLN A 51 1.97 -7.47 -13.07
N ILE A 52 2.11 -7.60 -11.75
CA ILE A 52 2.74 -8.77 -11.13
C ILE A 52 1.95 -10.04 -11.51
N ASP A 53 0.62 -10.00 -11.38
CA ASP A 53 -0.25 -11.12 -11.70
C ASP A 53 -0.13 -11.56 -13.17
N VAL A 54 0.00 -10.62 -14.11
CA VAL A 54 0.25 -10.89 -15.52
C VAL A 54 1.59 -11.61 -15.72
N LEU A 55 2.66 -11.16 -15.03
CA LEU A 55 3.97 -11.80 -15.11
C LEU A 55 3.95 -13.21 -14.54
N VAL A 56 3.26 -13.44 -13.43
CA VAL A 56 3.08 -14.76 -12.82
C VAL A 56 2.30 -15.69 -13.75
N LYS A 57 1.17 -15.26 -14.28
CA LYS A 57 0.32 -16.06 -15.18
C LYS A 57 1.02 -16.40 -16.51
N SER A 58 1.82 -15.49 -17.03
CA SER A 58 2.63 -15.73 -18.24
C SER A 58 3.90 -16.55 -17.99
N LYS A 59 4.16 -16.94 -16.73
CA LYS A 59 5.41 -17.62 -16.31
C LYS A 59 6.68 -16.80 -16.63
N ALA A 60 6.54 -15.48 -16.72
CA ALA A 60 7.64 -14.55 -16.96
C ALA A 60 8.10 -13.86 -15.65
N ALA A 61 7.56 -14.26 -14.49
CA ALA A 61 7.97 -13.72 -13.21
C ALA A 61 9.40 -14.15 -12.88
N THR A 62 10.28 -13.15 -12.77
CA THR A 62 11.68 -13.31 -12.34
C THR A 62 11.98 -12.27 -11.26
N THR A 63 12.99 -12.51 -10.44
CA THR A 63 13.43 -11.54 -9.43
C THR A 63 13.70 -10.17 -10.06
N GLU A 64 14.30 -10.13 -11.25
CA GLU A 64 14.63 -8.88 -11.96
C GLU A 64 13.38 -8.08 -12.38
N ASN A 65 12.30 -8.78 -12.80
CA ASN A 65 11.07 -8.12 -13.26
C ASN A 65 10.14 -7.73 -12.11
N ILE A 66 10.16 -8.48 -11.02
CA ILE A 66 9.25 -8.31 -9.88
C ILE A 66 9.81 -7.28 -8.88
N THR A 67 11.11 -7.26 -8.62
CA THR A 67 11.74 -6.34 -7.66
C THR A 67 11.35 -4.87 -7.88
N PRO A 68 11.40 -4.30 -9.09
CA PRO A 68 11.02 -2.91 -9.30
C PRO A 68 9.54 -2.65 -9.00
N LEU A 69 8.64 -3.59 -9.32
CA LEU A 69 7.20 -3.46 -9.04
C LEU A 69 6.90 -3.49 -7.53
N LEU A 70 7.54 -4.39 -6.80
CA LEU A 70 7.41 -4.46 -5.34
C LEU A 70 8.03 -3.23 -4.65
N THR A 71 9.11 -2.69 -5.21
CA THR A 71 9.71 -1.44 -4.71
C THR A 71 8.74 -0.27 -4.93
N GLU A 72 8.12 -0.18 -6.10
CA GLU A 72 7.11 0.83 -6.40
C GLU A 72 5.90 0.71 -5.46
N LEU A 73 5.43 -0.51 -5.22
CA LEU A 73 4.38 -0.79 -4.24
C LEU A 73 4.73 -0.26 -2.84
N SER A 74 5.94 -0.51 -2.36
CA SER A 74 6.42 0.01 -1.08
C SER A 74 6.41 1.54 -1.03
N VAL A 75 6.84 2.21 -2.11
CA VAL A 75 6.83 3.68 -2.21
C VAL A 75 5.42 4.24 -2.18
N VAL A 76 4.46 3.62 -2.87
CA VAL A 76 3.04 4.03 -2.84
C VAL A 76 2.47 3.93 -1.43
N ILE A 77 2.74 2.83 -0.71
CA ILE A 77 2.28 2.65 0.67
C ILE A 77 2.89 3.70 1.59
N GLN A 78 4.19 3.98 1.49
CA GLN A 78 4.88 5.00 2.29
C GLN A 78 4.34 6.42 2.00
N GLY A 79 4.06 6.74 0.74
CA GLY A 79 3.41 8.00 0.36
C GLY A 79 2.01 8.14 0.96
N THR A 80 1.28 7.02 1.08
CA THR A 80 -0.02 6.97 1.75
C THR A 80 0.12 7.26 3.25
N VAL A 81 1.13 6.70 3.92
CA VAL A 81 1.43 6.99 5.33
C VAL A 81 1.63 8.48 5.55
N SER A 82 2.50 9.11 4.76
CA SER A 82 2.77 10.54 4.86
C SER A 82 1.53 11.40 4.61
N THR A 83 0.63 10.96 3.72
CA THR A 83 -0.64 11.66 3.46
C THR A 83 -1.61 11.52 4.63
N LEU A 84 -1.70 10.34 5.25
CA LEU A 84 -2.53 10.10 6.43
C LEU A 84 -2.10 10.95 7.63
N GLU A 85 -0.81 11.14 7.85
CA GLU A 85 -0.28 11.97 8.94
C GLU A 85 -0.79 13.42 8.87
N VAL A 86 -1.12 13.91 7.68
CA VAL A 86 -1.65 15.27 7.47
C VAL A 86 -3.17 15.37 7.67
N VAL A 87 -3.90 14.25 7.58
CA VAL A 87 -5.37 14.21 7.69
C VAL A 87 -5.85 14.62 9.09
N GLY A 88 -5.07 14.32 10.13
CA GLY A 88 -5.49 14.52 11.52
C GLY A 88 -6.46 13.44 12.03
N THR A 89 -6.81 13.52 13.31
CA THR A 89 -7.62 12.48 13.97
C THR A 89 -9.08 12.53 13.54
N VAL A 90 -9.63 11.40 13.04
CA VAL A 90 -11.03 11.23 12.60
C VAL A 90 -11.67 10.08 13.37
N THR A 91 -12.81 10.32 14.02
CA THR A 91 -13.46 9.33 14.89
C THR A 91 -14.63 8.56 14.23
N SER A 92 -15.14 9.02 13.09
CA SER A 92 -16.38 8.50 12.50
C SER A 92 -16.24 7.43 11.42
N GLU A 93 -15.03 7.10 10.99
CA GLU A 93 -14.78 6.26 9.80
C GLU A 93 -14.13 4.90 10.09
N ALA A 94 -14.00 4.51 11.38
CA ALA A 94 -13.16 3.37 11.77
C ALA A 94 -13.49 2.05 11.04
N SER A 95 -14.78 1.71 10.87
CA SER A 95 -15.18 0.45 10.23
C SER A 95 -14.93 0.45 8.71
N VAL A 96 -15.20 1.58 8.04
CA VAL A 96 -15.02 1.71 6.59
C VAL A 96 -13.53 1.73 6.25
N VAL A 97 -12.75 2.48 7.03
CA VAL A 97 -11.28 2.55 6.92
C VAL A 97 -10.65 1.17 7.17
N ALA A 98 -11.10 0.45 8.20
CA ALA A 98 -10.60 -0.89 8.48
C ALA A 98 -10.90 -1.88 7.34
N THR A 99 -12.10 -1.83 6.76
CA THR A 99 -12.49 -2.69 5.64
C THR A 99 -11.62 -2.41 4.41
N GLU A 100 -11.38 -1.15 4.08
CA GLU A 100 -10.54 -0.78 2.94
C GLU A 100 -9.07 -1.16 3.17
N ALA A 101 -8.53 -0.94 4.37
CA ALA A 101 -7.19 -1.37 4.74
C ALA A 101 -7.02 -2.88 4.60
N VAL A 102 -7.99 -3.68 5.09
CA VAL A 102 -7.96 -5.14 4.93
C VAL A 102 -8.02 -5.55 3.47
N SER A 103 -8.82 -4.88 2.64
CA SER A 103 -8.88 -5.14 1.19
C SER A 103 -7.50 -4.97 0.53
N ILE A 104 -6.77 -3.90 0.86
CA ILE A 104 -5.41 -3.65 0.36
C ILE A 104 -4.45 -4.75 0.86
N LEU A 105 -4.48 -5.06 2.15
CA LEU A 105 -3.63 -6.09 2.75
C LEU A 105 -3.82 -7.46 2.11
N LEU A 106 -5.08 -7.87 1.87
CA LEU A 106 -5.40 -9.14 1.26
C LEU A 106 -4.91 -9.21 -0.20
N ALA A 107 -5.06 -8.12 -0.95
CA ALA A 107 -4.57 -8.04 -2.32
C ALA A 107 -3.04 -8.20 -2.36
N ILE A 108 -2.31 -7.48 -1.50
CA ILE A 108 -0.85 -7.60 -1.38
C ILE A 108 -0.45 -9.02 -0.98
N ASN A 109 -1.06 -9.57 0.08
CA ASN A 109 -0.75 -10.91 0.56
C ASN A 109 -0.97 -11.98 -0.52
N THR A 110 -2.09 -11.92 -1.23
CA THR A 110 -2.41 -12.86 -2.32
C THR A 110 -1.36 -12.79 -3.43
N THR A 111 -0.95 -11.59 -3.80
CA THR A 111 0.10 -11.39 -4.81
C THR A 111 1.45 -11.94 -4.32
N LEU A 112 1.85 -11.64 -3.08
CA LEU A 112 3.12 -12.13 -2.52
C LEU A 112 3.15 -13.66 -2.42
N LEU A 113 2.02 -14.30 -2.08
CA LEU A 113 1.91 -15.77 -2.06
C LEU A 113 2.11 -16.38 -3.46
N SER A 114 1.74 -15.67 -4.52
CA SER A 114 1.96 -16.13 -5.89
C SER A 114 3.42 -16.07 -6.35
N LEU A 115 4.28 -15.38 -5.59
CA LEU A 115 5.71 -15.18 -5.87
C LEU A 115 6.61 -16.14 -5.09
N VAL A 116 6.04 -17.12 -4.40
CA VAL A 116 6.80 -18.11 -3.64
C VAL A 116 7.79 -18.85 -4.56
N GLY A 117 9.05 -18.89 -4.14
CA GLY A 117 10.14 -19.50 -4.92
C GLY A 117 11.05 -18.52 -5.65
N LEU A 118 10.73 -17.22 -5.66
CA LEU A 118 11.64 -16.16 -6.08
C LEU A 118 12.44 -15.62 -4.89
N ASP A 119 13.68 -15.24 -5.13
CA ASP A 119 14.54 -14.60 -4.10
C ASP A 119 14.16 -13.11 -3.97
N LEU A 120 13.14 -12.83 -3.16
CA LEU A 120 12.54 -11.50 -2.95
C LEU A 120 12.51 -11.09 -1.48
N GLU A 121 13.18 -11.82 -0.59
CA GLU A 121 13.07 -11.65 0.86
C GLU A 121 13.32 -10.21 1.31
N SER A 122 14.35 -9.56 0.79
CA SER A 122 14.68 -8.17 1.14
C SER A 122 13.58 -7.17 0.75
N VAL A 123 12.95 -7.37 -0.41
CA VAL A 123 11.89 -6.46 -0.90
C VAL A 123 10.56 -6.74 -0.19
N ILE A 124 10.25 -8.00 0.09
CA ILE A 124 9.08 -8.39 0.89
C ILE A 124 9.19 -7.79 2.30
N SER A 125 10.37 -7.79 2.91
CA SER A 125 10.62 -7.14 4.20
C SER A 125 10.34 -5.63 4.15
N LEU A 126 10.73 -4.93 3.07
CA LEU A 126 10.43 -3.50 2.89
C LEU A 126 8.91 -3.25 2.81
N ILE A 127 8.17 -4.11 2.12
CA ILE A 127 6.71 -4.01 2.06
C ILE A 127 6.12 -4.26 3.45
N GLY A 128 6.63 -5.24 4.20
CA GLY A 128 6.21 -5.51 5.57
C GLY A 128 6.34 -4.29 6.47
N VAL A 129 7.48 -3.61 6.42
CA VAL A 129 7.73 -2.36 7.18
C VAL A 129 6.77 -1.24 6.74
N ALA A 130 6.58 -1.06 5.42
CA ALA A 130 5.67 -0.02 4.90
C ALA A 130 4.21 -0.27 5.33
N VAL A 131 3.75 -1.52 5.26
CA VAL A 131 2.41 -1.93 5.70
C VAL A 131 2.23 -1.77 7.21
N SER A 132 3.22 -2.16 8.02
CA SER A 132 3.18 -1.96 9.47
C SER A 132 3.07 -0.48 9.81
N SER A 133 3.85 0.38 9.15
CA SER A 133 3.77 1.85 9.30
C SER A 133 2.39 2.38 8.91
N LEU A 134 1.80 1.87 7.83
CA LEU A 134 0.43 2.23 7.41
C LEU A 134 -0.60 1.89 8.49
N LEU A 135 -0.55 0.69 9.05
CA LEU A 135 -1.48 0.25 10.09
C LEU A 135 -1.33 1.05 11.38
N LEU A 136 -0.09 1.35 11.81
CA LEU A 136 0.17 2.18 12.98
C LEU A 136 -0.37 3.60 12.78
N THR A 137 -0.12 4.20 11.63
CA THR A 137 -0.62 5.54 11.30
C THR A 137 -2.14 5.56 11.23
N LEU A 138 -2.77 4.53 10.64
CA LEU A 138 -4.23 4.40 10.65
C LEU A 138 -4.78 4.29 12.07
N GLY A 139 -4.16 3.52 12.95
CA GLY A 139 -4.58 3.41 14.35
C GLY A 139 -4.48 4.74 15.11
N ALA A 140 -3.49 5.57 14.77
CA ALA A 140 -3.31 6.90 15.35
C ALA A 140 -4.30 7.93 14.80
N VAL A 141 -4.53 7.93 13.47
CA VAL A 141 -5.43 8.87 12.78
C VAL A 141 -6.90 8.51 13.00
N VAL A 142 -7.23 7.21 12.99
CA VAL A 142 -8.60 6.70 13.17
C VAL A 142 -8.62 5.74 14.36
N PRO A 143 -8.81 6.22 15.57
CA PRO A 143 -8.84 5.39 16.77
C PRO A 143 -9.84 4.23 16.66
N GLY A 144 -9.40 3.03 17.01
CA GLY A 144 -10.20 1.80 16.93
C GLY A 144 -10.11 1.07 15.59
N SER A 145 -9.61 1.69 14.51
CA SER A 145 -9.46 1.03 13.20
C SER A 145 -8.51 -0.16 13.26
N LEU A 146 -7.40 -0.06 13.99
CA LEU A 146 -6.42 -1.14 14.12
C LEU A 146 -7.04 -2.41 14.73
N GLY A 147 -7.81 -2.27 15.81
CA GLY A 147 -8.52 -3.40 16.44
C GLY A 147 -9.52 -4.06 15.49
N LEU A 148 -10.21 -3.26 14.66
CA LEU A 148 -11.13 -3.77 13.63
C LEU A 148 -10.39 -4.48 12.52
N VAL A 149 -9.26 -3.94 12.02
CA VAL A 149 -8.39 -4.59 11.03
C VAL A 149 -7.94 -5.96 11.53
N LEU A 150 -7.40 -6.03 12.75
CA LEU A 150 -6.98 -7.28 13.38
C LEU A 150 -8.13 -8.28 13.49
N GLY A 151 -9.32 -7.84 13.90
CA GLY A 151 -10.51 -8.68 13.98
C GLY A 151 -10.94 -9.21 12.62
N LEU A 152 -10.89 -8.40 11.55
CA LEU A 152 -11.25 -8.81 10.20
C LEU A 152 -10.24 -9.80 9.62
N ILE A 153 -8.94 -9.58 9.82
CA ILE A 153 -7.88 -10.49 9.36
C ILE A 153 -8.01 -11.86 10.02
N THR A 154 -8.26 -11.91 11.33
CA THR A 154 -8.43 -13.18 12.06
C THR A 154 -9.68 -13.94 11.64
N GLN A 155 -10.77 -13.25 11.30
CA GLN A 155 -12.01 -13.87 10.82
C GLN A 155 -11.88 -14.41 9.38
N ALA A 156 -11.05 -13.78 8.56
CA ALA A 156 -10.87 -14.19 7.17
C ALA A 156 -10.03 -15.47 7.00
N ASP A 157 -9.48 -16.02 8.09
CA ASP A 157 -8.59 -17.21 8.09
C ASP A 157 -7.40 -17.08 7.10
N VAL A 158 -6.99 -15.83 6.82
CA VAL A 158 -5.98 -15.46 5.79
C VAL A 158 -4.65 -15.12 6.47
N LEU A 159 -4.33 -15.78 7.57
CA LEU A 159 -3.04 -15.62 8.24
C LEU A 159 -1.92 -16.30 7.43
N GLY A 160 -1.57 -15.70 6.29
CA GLY A 160 -0.33 -16.07 5.58
C GLY A 160 0.88 -15.58 6.37
N SER A 161 2.03 -16.20 6.11
CA SER A 161 3.31 -15.85 6.76
C SER A 161 3.67 -14.35 6.67
N PHE A 162 3.27 -13.68 5.58
CA PHE A 162 3.48 -12.24 5.41
C PHE A 162 2.68 -11.42 6.42
N ILE A 163 1.38 -11.70 6.58
CA ILE A 163 0.52 -10.97 7.54
C ILE A 163 0.99 -11.23 8.97
N THR A 164 1.36 -12.46 9.30
CA THR A 164 1.95 -12.79 10.60
C THR A 164 3.20 -11.97 10.86
N GLY A 165 4.13 -11.88 9.88
CA GLY A 165 5.32 -11.05 9.99
C GLY A 165 5.03 -9.55 10.14
N VAL A 166 3.99 -9.04 9.48
CA VAL A 166 3.53 -7.65 9.66
C VAL A 166 2.98 -7.43 11.07
N LEU A 167 2.20 -8.37 11.61
CA LEU A 167 1.64 -8.27 12.95
C LEU A 167 2.73 -8.32 14.04
N ASP A 168 3.79 -9.11 13.85
CA ASP A 168 4.94 -9.19 14.74
C ASP A 168 5.73 -7.87 14.83
N LEU A 169 5.61 -7.01 13.82
CA LEU A 169 6.22 -5.68 13.79
C LEU A 169 5.38 -4.60 14.50
N LEU A 170 4.12 -4.91 14.85
CA LEU A 170 3.26 -3.97 15.57
C LEU A 170 3.51 -4.05 17.08
N PRO A 171 3.69 -2.93 17.77
CA PRO A 171 3.77 -2.87 19.24
C PRO A 171 2.35 -3.05 19.83
N LEU A 172 1.90 -4.27 19.95
CA LEU A 172 0.59 -4.64 20.53
C LEU A 172 0.70 -4.89 22.02
#